data_d99eda79732eed99980aadea7984b939
#
_entry.id   d99eda79732eed99980aadea7984b939
#
_cell.length_a   1.000
_cell.length_b   1.000
_cell.length_c   1.000
_cell.angle_alpha   90.00
_cell.angle_beta   90.00
_cell.angle_gamma   90.00
#
_symmetry.space_group_name_H-M   'P 1'
#
loop_
_entity.id
_entity.type
_entity.pdbx_description
1 polymer ?
#
loop_
_entity_poly.entity_id
_entity_poly.type
_entity_poly.pdbx_seq_one_letter_code
_entity_poly.pdbx_strand_id
1 'polypeptide(L)'
;MKARIARAASIALLAGLLEAPVSTHHSFAMYDQTKTVTLTGVVTRFVAQANHAEIHFVLVAPDRKALAKTDEGKYVEWGVEMAGAAAVAQQGITAATFPVGTVFSVKLNPLRDGSNFGSRVGAIAKCPVDPATSKPKLPESGKHCDSVQGHTLSGGTTF
;
A
#
# COMPACT_ATOMS: atom_id res chain seq x y z
N MET A 1 -72.53 33.13 25.55
CA MET A 1 -71.16 33.51 25.16
C MET A 1 -70.31 32.26 25.07
N LYS A 2 -69.94 31.83 23.85
CA LYS A 2 -69.14 30.62 23.65
C LYS A 2 -67.74 31.05 23.20
N ALA A 3 -66.75 30.85 24.06
CA ALA A 3 -65.32 31.08 23.75
C ALA A 3 -64.80 29.95 22.88
N ARG A 4 -64.24 30.27 21.70
CA ARG A 4 -63.56 29.36 20.82
C ARG A 4 -62.08 29.40 21.16
N ILE A 5 -61.55 28.28 21.67
CA ILE A 5 -60.15 28.09 21.92
C ILE A 5 -59.48 27.63 20.57
N ALA A 6 -58.66 28.50 20.01
CA ALA A 6 -57.84 28.16 18.85
C ALA A 6 -56.59 27.37 19.31
N ARG A 7 -56.48 26.11 18.85
CA ARG A 7 -55.31 25.29 19.05
C ARG A 7 -54.31 25.61 17.95
N ALA A 8 -53.20 26.25 18.31
CA ALA A 8 -52.05 26.40 17.44
C ALA A 8 -51.30 25.07 17.41
N ALA A 9 -51.23 24.47 16.22
CA ALA A 9 -50.41 23.27 16.00
C ALA A 9 -48.99 23.74 15.61
N SER A 10 -48.02 23.54 16.54
CA SER A 10 -46.62 23.77 16.26
C SER A 10 -46.07 22.56 15.48
N ILE A 11 -45.78 22.78 14.20
CA ILE A 11 -45.06 21.79 13.37
C ILE A 11 -43.59 22.00 13.64
N ALA A 12 -43.01 21.10 14.43
CA ALA A 12 -41.55 20.99 14.61
C ALA A 12 -40.95 20.35 13.34
N LEU A 13 -40.29 21.17 12.54
CA LEU A 13 -39.53 20.70 11.37
C LEU A 13 -38.24 20.06 11.87
N LEU A 14 -38.20 18.72 11.95
CA LEU A 14 -37.00 17.95 12.26
C LEU A 14 -36.15 17.93 10.99
N ALA A 15 -35.24 18.90 10.85
CA ALA A 15 -34.20 18.86 9.84
C ALA A 15 -33.20 17.77 10.23
N GLY A 16 -33.41 16.56 9.71
CA GLY A 16 -32.45 15.48 9.81
C GLY A 16 -31.19 15.86 9.04
N LEU A 17 -30.12 16.19 9.75
CA LEU A 17 -28.78 16.28 9.21
C LEU A 17 -28.39 14.88 8.74
N LEU A 18 -28.57 14.60 7.46
CA LEU A 18 -27.95 13.48 6.79
C LEU A 18 -26.45 13.79 6.72
N GLU A 19 -25.70 13.35 7.73
CA GLU A 19 -24.26 13.26 7.62
C GLU A 19 -23.95 12.23 6.52
N ALA A 20 -23.72 12.71 5.31
CA ALA A 20 -23.15 11.87 4.26
C ALA A 20 -21.78 11.38 4.78
N PRO A 21 -21.49 10.07 4.75
CA PRO A 21 -20.16 9.60 5.09
C PRO A 21 -19.18 10.26 4.14
N VAL A 22 -18.34 11.16 4.66
CA VAL A 22 -17.21 11.70 3.91
C VAL A 22 -16.27 10.52 3.71
N SER A 23 -16.46 9.82 2.60
CA SER A 23 -15.53 8.80 2.13
C SER A 23 -14.22 9.53 1.81
N THR A 24 -13.29 9.52 2.75
CA THR A 24 -11.90 9.92 2.50
C THR A 24 -11.24 8.85 1.64
N HIS A 25 -11.76 8.64 0.44
CA HIS A 25 -10.99 7.98 -0.59
C HIS A 25 -9.90 8.96 -0.98
N HIS A 26 -8.68 8.68 -0.53
CA HIS A 26 -7.50 9.31 -1.12
C HIS A 26 -7.68 9.18 -2.63
N SER A 27 -7.83 10.31 -3.28
CA SER A 27 -8.13 10.34 -4.70
C SER A 27 -7.01 9.63 -5.44
N PHE A 28 -7.29 8.54 -6.16
CA PHE A 28 -6.34 7.89 -7.06
C PHE A 28 -5.71 8.89 -8.05
N ALA A 29 -6.26 10.11 -8.13
CA ALA A 29 -5.74 11.21 -8.92
C ALA A 29 -4.32 11.66 -8.54
N MET A 30 -3.86 11.40 -7.32
CA MET A 30 -2.48 11.71 -6.90
C MET A 30 -1.45 10.78 -7.53
N TYR A 31 -1.85 9.57 -7.94
CA TYR A 31 -0.97 8.61 -8.59
C TYR A 31 -1.01 8.75 -10.11
N ASP A 32 0.13 8.59 -10.76
CA ASP A 32 0.22 8.57 -12.22
C ASP A 32 -0.13 7.18 -12.75
N GLN A 33 -1.42 6.96 -12.99
CA GLN A 33 -1.92 5.66 -13.48
C GLN A 33 -1.48 5.33 -14.91
N THR A 34 -0.87 6.28 -15.64
CA THR A 34 -0.30 6.03 -16.96
C THR A 34 1.10 5.45 -16.88
N LYS A 35 1.72 5.49 -15.70
CA LYS A 35 3.05 4.95 -15.43
C LYS A 35 2.97 3.80 -14.45
N THR A 36 3.78 2.79 -14.71
CA THR A 36 3.96 1.67 -13.81
C THR A 36 5.45 1.41 -13.68
N VAL A 37 5.93 1.33 -12.43
CA VAL A 37 7.31 0.96 -12.12
C VAL A 37 7.32 -0.31 -11.29
N THR A 38 8.32 -1.17 -11.50
CA THR A 38 8.55 -2.34 -10.66
C THR A 38 9.81 -2.11 -9.84
N LEU A 39 9.67 -2.18 -8.53
CA LEU A 39 10.76 -1.93 -7.59
C LEU A 39 11.06 -3.20 -6.80
N THR A 40 12.33 -3.42 -6.49
CA THR A 40 12.77 -4.46 -5.54
C THR A 40 13.38 -3.77 -4.33
N GLY A 41 12.96 -4.15 -3.15
CA GLY A 41 13.43 -3.54 -1.92
C GLY A 41 13.40 -4.46 -0.72
N VAL A 42 13.91 -3.93 0.38
CA VAL A 42 13.95 -4.58 1.70
C VAL A 42 12.98 -3.85 2.61
N VAL A 43 12.02 -4.56 3.19
CA VAL A 43 11.03 -4.00 4.12
C VAL A 43 11.72 -3.35 5.31
N THR A 44 11.39 -2.10 5.59
CA THR A 44 11.81 -1.36 6.79
C THR A 44 10.68 -1.17 7.78
N ARG A 45 9.44 -1.09 7.29
CA ARG A 45 8.26 -0.91 8.13
C ARG A 45 7.00 -1.36 7.40
N PHE A 46 6.08 -1.98 8.14
CA PHE A 46 4.71 -2.26 7.72
C PHE A 46 3.75 -1.41 8.55
N VAL A 47 2.85 -0.67 7.91
CA VAL A 47 1.82 0.13 8.55
C VAL A 47 0.46 -0.46 8.22
N ALA A 48 -0.30 -0.83 9.25
CA ALA A 48 -1.64 -1.41 9.11
C ALA A 48 -2.67 -0.38 9.59
N GLN A 49 -3.38 0.25 8.66
CA GLN A 49 -4.49 1.16 8.98
C GLN A 49 -5.80 0.62 8.40
N ALA A 50 -6.92 1.02 8.99
CA ALA A 50 -8.24 0.54 8.59
C ALA A 50 -8.54 0.84 7.10
N ASN A 51 -8.16 2.03 6.62
CA ASN A 51 -8.46 2.50 5.28
C ASN A 51 -7.39 2.11 4.25
N HIS A 52 -6.13 1.97 4.68
CA HIS A 52 -5.02 1.57 3.84
C HIS A 52 -3.89 0.95 4.68
N ALA A 53 -3.15 0.05 4.05
CA ALA A 53 -1.91 -0.48 4.58
C ALA A 53 -0.75 -0.01 3.72
N GLU A 54 0.43 0.11 4.32
CA GLU A 54 1.63 0.54 3.62
C GLU A 54 2.81 -0.38 3.92
N ILE A 55 3.66 -0.59 2.93
CA ILE A 55 5.00 -1.15 3.13
C ILE A 55 6.00 -0.05 2.79
N HIS A 56 6.86 0.28 3.75
CA HIS A 56 8.03 1.13 3.55
C HIS A 56 9.26 0.24 3.37
N PHE A 57 10.13 0.61 2.46
CA PHE A 57 11.27 -0.21 2.09
C PHE A 57 12.42 0.61 1.53
N VAL A 58 13.64 0.10 1.67
CA VAL A 58 14.83 0.63 1.00
C VAL A 58 15.03 -0.12 -0.30
N LEU A 59 15.30 0.61 -1.40
CA LEU A 59 15.56 -0.02 -2.69
C LEU A 59 16.82 -0.88 -2.67
N VAL A 60 16.75 -2.01 -3.33
CA VAL A 60 17.93 -2.77 -3.75
C VAL A 60 18.45 -2.14 -5.04
N ALA A 61 19.74 -1.88 -5.11
CA ALA A 61 20.39 -1.30 -6.29
C ALA A 61 20.14 -2.14 -7.55
N PRO A 62 20.14 -1.55 -8.76
CA PRO A 62 19.85 -2.27 -10.01
C PRO A 62 20.76 -3.48 -10.25
N ASP A 63 22.01 -3.42 -9.81
CA ASP A 63 22.97 -4.53 -9.89
C ASP A 63 22.73 -5.64 -8.88
N ARG A 64 21.79 -5.46 -7.93
CA ARG A 64 21.40 -6.38 -6.85
C ARG A 64 22.51 -6.72 -5.85
N LYS A 65 23.60 -5.94 -5.80
CA LYS A 65 24.75 -6.18 -4.92
C LYS A 65 24.67 -5.42 -3.61
N ALA A 66 23.91 -4.32 -3.57
CA ALA A 66 23.80 -3.44 -2.42
C ALA A 66 22.42 -2.80 -2.32
N LEU A 67 22.15 -2.10 -1.22
CA LEU A 67 21.02 -1.17 -1.11
C LEU A 67 21.35 0.12 -1.86
N ALA A 68 20.35 0.67 -2.55
CA ALA A 68 20.51 1.92 -3.28
C ALA A 68 20.73 3.10 -2.34
N LYS A 69 21.62 4.00 -2.72
CA LYS A 69 21.92 5.22 -1.97
C LYS A 69 21.83 6.44 -2.89
N THR A 70 21.52 7.58 -2.31
CA THR A 70 21.63 8.89 -2.94
C THR A 70 23.10 9.31 -3.05
N ASP A 71 23.37 10.39 -3.75
CA ASP A 71 24.72 10.97 -3.85
C ASP A 71 25.28 11.40 -2.48
N GLU A 72 24.40 11.76 -1.52
CA GLU A 72 24.79 12.06 -0.13
C GLU A 72 25.00 10.80 0.73
N GLY A 73 24.90 9.60 0.16
CA GLY A 73 25.10 8.34 0.86
C GLY A 73 23.92 7.85 1.70
N LYS A 74 22.76 8.51 1.64
CA LYS A 74 21.53 8.09 2.32
C LYS A 74 20.86 6.95 1.55
N TYR A 75 20.19 6.05 2.25
CA TYR A 75 19.40 5.01 1.60
C TYR A 75 18.22 5.61 0.85
N VAL A 76 17.93 5.06 -0.35
CA VAL A 76 16.77 5.45 -1.14
C VAL A 76 15.56 4.69 -0.61
N GLU A 77 14.72 5.38 0.14
CA GLU A 77 13.50 4.84 0.73
C GLU A 77 12.31 5.07 -0.20
N TRP A 78 11.40 4.09 -0.22
CA TRP A 78 10.13 4.12 -0.91
C TRP A 78 8.99 3.65 -0.01
N GLY A 79 7.76 4.07 -0.35
CA GLY A 79 6.55 3.52 0.23
C GLY A 79 5.60 3.02 -0.84
N VAL A 80 4.82 2.00 -0.51
CA VAL A 80 3.71 1.52 -1.35
C VAL A 80 2.44 1.44 -0.54
N GLU A 81 1.41 2.15 -1.00
CA GLU A 81 0.06 2.09 -0.45
C GLU A 81 -0.73 0.94 -1.08
N MET A 82 -1.57 0.34 -0.26
CA MET A 82 -2.48 -0.76 -0.61
C MET A 82 -3.86 -0.49 -0.02
N ALA A 83 -4.82 -1.36 -0.31
CA ALA A 83 -6.12 -1.36 0.35
C ALA A 83 -6.00 -1.46 1.88
N GLY A 84 -7.11 -1.28 2.59
CA GLY A 84 -7.13 -1.34 4.05
C GLY A 84 -6.57 -2.65 4.61
N ALA A 85 -6.03 -2.60 5.83
CA ALA A 85 -5.31 -3.69 6.47
C ALA A 85 -6.06 -5.03 6.46
N ALA A 86 -7.38 -5.02 6.69
CA ALA A 86 -8.19 -6.24 6.64
C ALA A 86 -8.24 -6.87 5.24
N ALA A 87 -8.35 -6.04 4.20
CA ALA A 87 -8.41 -6.53 2.82
C ALA A 87 -7.07 -7.11 2.35
N VAL A 88 -5.95 -6.45 2.70
CA VAL A 88 -4.62 -6.98 2.31
C VAL A 88 -4.23 -8.20 3.16
N ALA A 89 -4.71 -8.31 4.40
CA ALA A 89 -4.51 -9.50 5.22
C ALA A 89 -5.15 -10.75 4.61
N GLN A 90 -6.34 -10.62 4.01
CA GLN A 90 -6.99 -11.71 3.27
C GLN A 90 -6.17 -12.15 2.04
N GLN A 91 -5.32 -11.27 1.52
CA GLN A 91 -4.40 -11.54 0.43
C GLN A 91 -3.04 -12.08 0.90
N GLY A 92 -2.89 -12.37 2.18
CA GLY A 92 -1.63 -12.84 2.77
C GLY A 92 -0.59 -11.75 2.97
N ILE A 93 -0.99 -10.45 2.98
CA ILE A 93 -0.08 -9.33 3.16
C ILE A 93 -0.30 -8.74 4.55
N THR A 94 0.60 -9.05 5.48
CA THR A 94 0.57 -8.63 6.88
C THR A 94 1.97 -8.32 7.38
N ALA A 95 2.09 -7.68 8.55
CA ALA A 95 3.38 -7.48 9.20
C ALA A 95 4.12 -8.82 9.50
N ALA A 96 3.37 -9.90 9.73
CA ALA A 96 3.94 -11.23 9.98
C ALA A 96 4.48 -11.90 8.70
N THR A 97 3.82 -11.68 7.56
CA THR A 97 4.25 -12.25 6.26
C THR A 97 5.27 -11.38 5.54
N PHE A 98 5.33 -10.08 5.86
CA PHE A 98 6.30 -9.10 5.38
C PHE A 98 7.03 -8.43 6.56
N PRO A 99 7.74 -9.19 7.41
CA PRO A 99 8.52 -8.61 8.49
C PRO A 99 9.67 -7.74 7.95
N VAL A 100 10.20 -6.86 8.80
CA VAL A 100 11.40 -6.08 8.50
C VAL A 100 12.52 -7.00 8.03
N GLY A 101 13.24 -6.62 6.98
CA GLY A 101 14.28 -7.43 6.34
C GLY A 101 13.78 -8.33 5.20
N THR A 102 12.46 -8.47 4.99
CA THR A 102 11.93 -9.20 3.83
C THR A 102 12.33 -8.51 2.53
N VAL A 103 12.92 -9.27 1.60
CA VAL A 103 13.17 -8.80 0.23
C VAL A 103 11.97 -9.13 -0.64
N PHE A 104 11.47 -8.13 -1.35
CA PHE A 104 10.30 -8.27 -2.20
C PHE A 104 10.37 -7.37 -3.43
N SER A 105 9.55 -7.67 -4.42
CA SER A 105 9.33 -6.80 -5.57
C SER A 105 7.85 -6.44 -5.66
N VAL A 106 7.59 -5.19 -5.96
CA VAL A 106 6.25 -4.64 -6.10
C VAL A 106 6.13 -3.79 -7.35
N LYS A 107 5.02 -3.94 -8.05
CA LYS A 107 4.61 -3.05 -9.13
C LYS A 107 3.71 -1.96 -8.56
N LEU A 108 3.95 -0.71 -8.93
CA LEU A 108 3.16 0.42 -8.42
C LEU A 108 3.02 1.55 -9.45
N ASN A 109 1.97 2.35 -9.29
CA ASN A 109 1.80 3.63 -9.96
C ASN A 109 2.41 4.70 -9.05
N PRO A 110 3.45 5.44 -9.50
CA PRO A 110 4.12 6.43 -8.65
C PRO A 110 3.27 7.68 -8.42
N LEU A 111 3.59 8.44 -7.38
CA LEU A 111 3.02 9.76 -7.18
C LEU A 111 3.39 10.71 -8.33
N ARG A 112 2.46 11.60 -8.70
CA ARG A 112 2.68 12.60 -9.77
C ARG A 112 3.70 13.67 -9.41
N ASP A 113 3.88 13.93 -8.11
CA ASP A 113 4.82 14.94 -7.60
C ASP A 113 6.28 14.47 -7.60
N GLY A 114 6.52 13.20 -7.97
CA GLY A 114 7.85 12.61 -8.00
C GLY A 114 8.37 12.10 -6.66
N SER A 115 7.57 12.15 -5.60
CA SER A 115 7.92 11.55 -4.31
C SER A 115 8.09 10.04 -4.42
N ASN A 116 8.96 9.46 -3.61
CA ASN A 116 9.25 8.03 -3.59
C ASN A 116 8.11 7.24 -2.91
N PHE A 117 6.93 7.29 -3.47
CA PHE A 117 5.74 6.61 -2.99
C PHE A 117 4.82 6.24 -4.16
N GLY A 118 4.01 5.19 -3.99
CA GLY A 118 3.08 4.81 -5.05
C GLY A 118 1.96 3.90 -4.56
N SER A 119 0.95 3.71 -5.42
CA SER A 119 -0.15 2.78 -5.21
C SER A 119 0.17 1.43 -5.83
N ARG A 120 -0.01 0.34 -5.09
CA ARG A 120 0.25 -1.03 -5.56
C ARG A 120 -0.59 -1.40 -6.77
N VAL A 121 0.05 -2.08 -7.72
CA VAL A 121 -0.59 -2.70 -8.88
C VAL A 121 -0.31 -4.21 -8.87
N GLY A 122 -1.36 -5.02 -8.77
CA GLY A 122 -1.26 -6.48 -8.82
C GLY A 122 -0.60 -7.14 -7.61
N ALA A 123 0.01 -8.29 -7.82
CA ALA A 123 0.65 -9.08 -6.78
C ALA A 123 1.99 -8.49 -6.33
N ILE A 124 2.36 -8.82 -5.09
CA ILE A 124 3.72 -8.61 -4.55
C ILE A 124 4.46 -9.95 -4.63
N ALA A 125 5.66 -9.93 -5.19
CA ALA A 125 6.54 -11.10 -5.23
C ALA A 125 7.56 -11.01 -4.09
N LYS A 126 7.56 -11.99 -3.18
CA LYS A 126 8.56 -12.10 -2.13
C LYS A 126 9.69 -13.01 -2.59
N CYS A 127 10.93 -12.54 -2.48
CA CYS A 127 12.11 -13.34 -2.76
C CYS A 127 12.23 -14.48 -1.73
N PRO A 128 12.63 -15.70 -2.14
CA PRO A 128 12.81 -16.82 -1.22
C PRO A 128 14.02 -16.59 -0.33
N VAL A 129 13.99 -17.22 0.84
CA VAL A 129 15.13 -17.28 1.74
C VAL A 129 15.87 -18.61 1.50
N ASP A 130 17.17 -18.55 1.37
CA ASP A 130 18.02 -19.73 1.30
C ASP A 130 18.04 -20.43 2.67
N PRO A 131 17.56 -21.68 2.78
CA PRO A 131 17.48 -22.37 4.04
C PRO A 131 18.86 -22.67 4.67
N ALA A 132 19.89 -22.75 3.87
CA ALA A 132 21.25 -23.05 4.35
C ALA A 132 21.94 -21.82 4.94
N THR A 133 21.66 -20.63 4.41
CA THR A 133 22.32 -19.38 4.80
C THR A 133 21.42 -18.41 5.54
N SER A 134 20.11 -18.66 5.57
CA SER A 134 19.07 -17.74 6.06
C SER A 134 19.08 -16.36 5.39
N LYS A 135 19.71 -16.25 4.21
CA LYS A 135 19.77 -15.01 3.43
C LYS A 135 18.76 -15.02 2.31
N PRO A 136 18.18 -13.88 1.94
CA PRO A 136 17.29 -13.80 0.77
C PRO A 136 18.08 -14.10 -0.51
N LYS A 137 17.49 -14.89 -1.38
CA LYS A 137 18.00 -15.11 -2.75
C LYS A 137 17.58 -13.91 -3.60
N LEU A 138 18.54 -13.05 -3.91
CA LEU A 138 18.29 -11.87 -4.74
C LEU A 138 18.13 -12.28 -6.22
N PRO A 139 17.30 -11.55 -6.99
CA PRO A 139 17.21 -11.74 -8.43
C PRO A 139 18.52 -11.30 -9.12
N GLU A 140 18.68 -11.71 -10.36
CA GLU A 140 19.75 -11.19 -11.22
C GLU A 140 19.58 -9.68 -11.48
N SER A 141 20.65 -9.02 -11.92
CA SER A 141 20.64 -7.62 -12.30
C SER A 141 19.49 -7.34 -13.30
N GLY A 142 18.72 -6.29 -13.03
CA GLY A 142 17.57 -5.89 -13.83
C GLY A 142 16.34 -6.80 -13.73
N LYS A 143 16.40 -7.90 -12.96
CA LYS A 143 15.26 -8.78 -12.69
C LYS A 143 14.62 -8.47 -11.34
N HIS A 144 13.47 -9.08 -11.05
CA HIS A 144 12.69 -8.93 -9.83
C HIS A 144 12.43 -10.27 -9.16
N CYS A 145 11.87 -10.28 -7.93
CA CYS A 145 11.71 -11.49 -7.13
C CYS A 145 10.85 -12.57 -7.82
N ASP A 146 9.92 -12.19 -8.69
CA ASP A 146 9.10 -13.10 -9.50
C ASP A 146 9.92 -13.96 -10.47
N SER A 147 11.15 -13.57 -10.78
CA SER A 147 12.09 -14.35 -11.61
C SER A 147 12.91 -15.36 -10.80
N VAL A 148 12.87 -15.31 -9.47
CA VAL A 148 13.66 -16.18 -8.59
C VAL A 148 12.90 -17.46 -8.30
N GLN A 149 13.50 -18.62 -8.55
CA GLN A 149 12.88 -19.91 -8.25
C GLN A 149 12.56 -20.03 -6.76
N GLY A 150 11.31 -20.38 -6.43
CA GLY A 150 10.83 -20.50 -5.05
C GLY A 150 10.28 -19.18 -4.48
N HIS A 151 10.11 -18.14 -5.29
CA HIS A 151 9.40 -16.93 -4.86
C HIS A 151 7.95 -17.24 -4.49
N THR A 152 7.34 -16.38 -3.68
CA THR A 152 5.92 -16.45 -3.35
C THR A 152 5.21 -15.18 -3.78
N LEU A 153 3.96 -15.33 -4.24
CA LEU A 153 3.10 -14.21 -4.62
C LEU A 153 2.04 -13.98 -3.55
N SER A 154 1.78 -12.72 -3.22
CA SER A 154 0.71 -12.29 -2.33
C SER A 154 -0.09 -11.17 -2.99
N GLY A 155 -1.41 -11.21 -2.86
CA GLY A 155 -2.28 -10.16 -3.41
C GLY A 155 -2.55 -10.25 -4.90
N GLY A 156 -2.46 -11.41 -5.50
CA GLY A 156 -2.59 -11.65 -6.94
C GLY A 156 -3.97 -12.10 -7.41
N THR A 157 -5.06 -11.80 -6.74
CA THR A 157 -6.39 -11.98 -7.34
C THR A 157 -6.69 -10.81 -8.26
N THR A 158 -6.59 -11.04 -9.54
CA THR A 158 -7.35 -10.31 -10.57
C THR A 158 -8.84 -10.43 -10.23
N PHE A 159 -9.48 -9.28 -10.00
CA PHE A 159 -10.92 -9.16 -10.10
C PHE A 159 -11.30 -8.89 -11.55
#